data_1e4cdf09d4e058a6f22c680d510c5d63
#
_entry.id   1e4cdf09d4e058a6f22c680d510c5d63
#
_cell.length_a   1.000
_cell.length_b   1.000
_cell.length_c   1.000
_cell.angle_alpha   90.00
_cell.angle_beta   90.00
_cell.angle_gamma   90.00
#
_symmetry.space_group_name_H-M   'P 1'
#
loop_
_entity.id
_entity.type
_entity.pdbx_description
1 polymer ?
#
loop_
_entity_poly.entity_id
_entity_poly.type
_entity_poly.pdbx_seq_one_letter_code
_entity_poly.pdbx_strand_id
1 'polypeptide(L)'
;MRKARGLCFAAVIAAAALTTGGNPTAVMPSAHARWKLEFTNAPHRAWYAQQHDHAGWSCCDRADAHPVHDAYIRSGKWYVPIDGTHHEIRPQQLLEGPNPTGHAVVWYDGAGDHVTIFCFAPGPLY
;
A
#
# COMPACT_ATOMS: atom_id res chain seq x y z
N MET A 1 -10.39 7.80 21.61
CA MET A 1 -10.22 8.02 20.14
C MET A 1 -10.09 6.67 19.47
N ARG A 2 -11.07 6.26 18.68
CA ARG A 2 -10.94 5.06 17.88
C ARG A 2 -10.07 5.38 16.67
N LYS A 3 -8.85 4.87 16.64
CA LYS A 3 -8.03 4.88 15.42
C LYS A 3 -8.80 4.14 14.34
N ALA A 4 -9.06 4.81 13.23
CA ALA A 4 -9.54 4.15 12.03
C ALA A 4 -8.53 3.04 11.70
N ARG A 5 -8.97 1.79 11.82
CA ARG A 5 -8.16 0.64 11.42
C ARG A 5 -7.97 0.73 9.92
N GLY A 6 -6.74 0.91 9.50
CA GLY A 6 -6.40 0.94 8.08
C GLY A 6 -7.00 -0.27 7.36
N LEU A 7 -7.68 0.00 6.28
CA LEU A 7 -8.46 -0.98 5.51
C LEU A 7 -7.53 -1.88 4.66
N CYS A 8 -6.71 -2.69 5.29
CA CYS A 8 -6.20 -3.89 4.64
C CYS A 8 -7.27 -4.99 4.57
N PHE A 9 -8.32 -4.87 5.37
CA PHE A 9 -9.52 -5.68 5.31
C PHE A 9 -10.66 -4.85 4.76
N ALA A 10 -10.81 -4.82 3.45
CA ALA A 10 -12.06 -4.36 2.86
C ALA A 10 -13.13 -5.41 3.15
N ALA A 11 -14.07 -5.09 4.02
CA ALA A 11 -15.31 -5.83 4.10
C ALA A 11 -15.96 -5.78 2.72
N VAL A 12 -16.16 -6.94 2.10
CA VAL A 12 -16.89 -7.06 0.85
C VAL A 12 -18.35 -6.78 1.17
N ILE A 13 -18.76 -5.54 0.99
CA ILE A 13 -20.19 -5.23 0.87
C ILE A 13 -20.51 -5.47 -0.60
N ALA A 14 -21.05 -6.63 -0.90
CA ALA A 14 -21.68 -6.88 -2.18
C ALA A 14 -22.96 -6.04 -2.25
N ALA A 15 -22.85 -4.83 -2.73
CA ALA A 15 -24.01 -4.06 -3.14
C ALA A 15 -24.42 -4.59 -4.51
N ALA A 16 -25.45 -5.41 -4.57
CA ALA A 16 -26.11 -5.74 -5.81
C ALA A 16 -26.82 -4.47 -6.31
N ALA A 17 -26.17 -3.74 -7.21
CA ALA A 17 -26.81 -2.65 -7.91
C ALA A 17 -27.72 -3.24 -8.98
N LEU A 18 -29.01 -3.15 -8.77
CA LEU A 18 -30.01 -3.34 -9.82
C LEU A 18 -29.89 -2.16 -10.80
N THR A 19 -29.21 -2.39 -11.90
CA THR A 19 -29.15 -1.41 -12.98
C THR A 19 -30.40 -1.47 -13.82
N THR A 20 -31.31 -0.55 -13.60
CA THR A 20 -32.34 -0.20 -14.58
C THR A 20 -31.71 0.68 -15.66
N GLY A 21 -31.90 0.30 -16.92
CA GLY A 21 -31.29 0.81 -18.11
C GLY A 21 -31.05 2.33 -18.18
N GLY A 22 -29.82 2.70 -18.30
CA GLY A 22 -29.30 3.99 -18.73
C GLY A 22 -27.94 3.74 -19.36
N ASN A 23 -27.62 4.44 -20.44
CA ASN A 23 -26.32 4.34 -21.09
C ASN A 23 -25.19 4.46 -20.05
N PRO A 24 -24.27 3.49 -19.97
CA PRO A 24 -23.11 3.65 -19.12
C PRO A 24 -22.18 4.70 -19.75
N THR A 25 -22.33 5.94 -19.35
CA THR A 25 -21.18 6.83 -19.42
C THR A 25 -20.14 6.21 -18.51
N ALA A 26 -19.09 5.64 -19.10
CA ALA A 26 -18.00 5.07 -18.35
C ALA A 26 -17.30 6.19 -17.57
N VAL A 27 -17.75 6.44 -16.35
CA VAL A 27 -17.06 7.31 -15.43
C VAL A 27 -15.78 6.58 -15.03
N MET A 28 -14.66 7.05 -15.57
CA MET A 28 -13.35 6.56 -15.15
C MET A 28 -13.21 6.82 -13.65
N PRO A 29 -13.00 5.79 -12.83
CA PRO A 29 -12.75 6.00 -11.41
C PRO A 29 -11.54 6.91 -11.23
N SER A 30 -11.57 7.78 -10.22
CA SER A 30 -10.41 8.59 -9.86
C SER A 30 -9.18 7.68 -9.64
N ALA A 31 -7.99 8.22 -9.82
CA ALA A 31 -6.76 7.46 -9.57
C ALA A 31 -6.76 6.81 -8.17
N HIS A 32 -7.32 7.49 -7.18
CA HIS A 32 -7.47 6.98 -5.82
C HIS A 32 -8.47 5.82 -5.70
N ALA A 33 -9.62 5.90 -6.39
CA ALA A 33 -10.61 4.81 -6.42
C ALA A 33 -10.09 3.60 -7.21
N ARG A 34 -9.36 3.84 -8.30
CA ARG A 34 -8.69 2.80 -9.09
C ARG A 34 -7.66 2.06 -8.24
N TRP A 35 -6.91 2.78 -7.45
CA TRP A 35 -5.94 2.30 -6.50
C TRP A 35 -6.56 1.37 -5.44
N LYS A 36 -7.66 1.79 -4.82
CA LYS A 36 -8.39 0.96 -3.84
C LYS A 36 -8.96 -0.32 -4.48
N LEU A 37 -9.48 -0.24 -5.69
CA LEU A 37 -9.99 -1.40 -6.42
C LEU A 37 -8.88 -2.39 -6.77
N GLU A 38 -7.74 -1.89 -7.25
CA GLU A 38 -6.57 -2.70 -7.56
C GLU A 38 -6.07 -3.42 -6.31
N PHE A 39 -6.08 -2.74 -5.17
CA PHE A 39 -5.65 -3.29 -3.90
C PHE A 39 -6.63 -4.33 -3.33
N THR A 40 -7.93 -4.06 -3.43
CA THR A 40 -8.99 -4.94 -2.92
C THR A 40 -9.10 -6.24 -3.71
N ASN A 41 -8.87 -6.17 -5.02
CA ASN A 41 -8.96 -7.30 -5.94
C ASN A 41 -7.59 -7.88 -6.32
N ALA A 42 -6.51 -7.40 -5.71
CA ALA A 42 -5.17 -7.85 -6.03
C ALA A 42 -5.01 -9.35 -5.73
N PRO A 43 -4.41 -10.11 -6.64
CA PRO A 43 -4.13 -11.54 -6.42
C PRO A 43 -3.19 -11.77 -5.23
N HIS A 44 -2.51 -10.74 -4.76
CA HIS A 44 -1.56 -10.77 -3.65
C HIS A 44 -2.14 -10.26 -2.31
N ARG A 45 -3.45 -10.13 -2.22
CA ARG A 45 -4.11 -9.62 -1.00
C ARG A 45 -3.69 -10.35 0.27
N ALA A 46 -3.59 -11.68 0.22
CA ALA A 46 -3.15 -12.49 1.34
C ALA A 46 -1.69 -12.18 1.73
N TRP A 47 -0.84 -11.92 0.75
CA TRP A 47 0.54 -11.54 1.00
C TRP A 47 0.62 -10.20 1.75
N TYR A 48 -0.12 -9.18 1.33
CA TYR A 48 -0.16 -7.90 2.04
C TYR A 48 -0.57 -8.05 3.50
N ALA A 49 -1.61 -8.85 3.76
CA ALA A 49 -2.17 -9.04 5.09
C ALA A 49 -1.22 -9.77 6.04
N GLN A 50 -0.27 -10.53 5.52
CA GLN A 50 0.67 -11.34 6.30
C GLN A 50 1.96 -10.61 6.67
N GLN A 51 2.18 -9.39 6.16
CA GLN A 51 3.43 -8.69 6.38
C GLN A 51 3.54 -8.14 7.79
N HIS A 52 4.69 -8.35 8.41
CA HIS A 52 5.02 -7.88 9.75
C HIS A 52 6.40 -7.25 9.73
N ASP A 53 6.60 -6.22 10.54
CA ASP A 53 7.93 -5.63 10.74
C ASP A 53 8.82 -6.54 11.62
N HIS A 54 10.06 -6.14 11.83
CA HIS A 54 11.01 -6.91 12.62
C HIS A 54 10.63 -7.06 14.11
N ALA A 55 9.73 -6.21 14.60
CA ALA A 55 9.18 -6.32 15.95
C ALA A 55 7.95 -7.22 16.04
N GLY A 56 7.49 -7.77 14.89
CA GLY A 56 6.32 -8.64 14.82
C GLY A 56 4.98 -7.89 14.72
N TRP A 57 4.98 -6.57 14.53
CA TRP A 57 3.76 -5.80 14.33
C TRP A 57 3.25 -5.91 12.90
N SER A 58 1.95 -6.16 12.76
CA SER A 58 1.31 -6.19 11.44
C SER A 58 1.43 -4.84 10.73
N CYS A 59 1.92 -4.85 9.49
CA CYS A 59 2.00 -3.64 8.68
C CYS A 59 0.62 -3.07 8.37
N CYS A 60 -0.33 -3.93 8.01
CA CYS A 60 -1.70 -3.55 7.66
C CYS A 60 -2.53 -3.01 8.83
N ASP A 61 -2.23 -3.41 10.07
CA ASP A 61 -2.95 -2.91 11.24
C ASP A 61 -2.60 -1.45 11.56
N ARG A 62 -1.50 -0.96 11.04
CA ARG A 62 -0.99 0.39 11.30
C ARG A 62 -1.21 1.37 10.17
N ALA A 63 -1.13 0.90 8.93
CA ALA A 63 -1.26 1.74 7.75
C ALA A 63 -1.68 0.94 6.51
N ASP A 64 -2.19 1.64 5.52
CA ASP A 64 -2.45 1.07 4.21
C ASP A 64 -1.15 0.88 3.43
N ALA A 65 -1.09 -0.17 2.62
CA ALA A 65 0.01 -0.41 1.70
C ALA A 65 -0.13 0.45 0.44
N HIS A 66 0.98 0.97 -0.06
CA HIS A 66 1.05 1.78 -1.26
C HIS A 66 2.11 1.24 -2.22
N PRO A 67 1.79 1.04 -3.49
CA PRO A 67 2.80 0.70 -4.48
C PRO A 67 3.75 1.89 -4.71
N VAL A 68 5.02 1.58 -4.86
CA VAL A 68 6.07 2.57 -5.13
C VAL A 68 6.86 2.14 -6.36
N HIS A 69 6.96 3.03 -7.36
CA HIS A 69 7.64 2.73 -8.61
C HIS A 69 9.05 3.35 -8.69
N ASP A 70 9.33 4.30 -7.84
CA ASP A 70 10.55 5.11 -7.84
C ASP A 70 11.37 5.01 -6.54
N ALA A 71 11.18 3.92 -5.79
CA ALA A 71 12.07 3.60 -4.69
C ALA A 71 13.48 3.27 -5.21
N TYR A 72 14.49 3.72 -4.49
CA TYR A 72 15.88 3.56 -4.92
C TYR A 72 16.83 3.30 -3.75
N ILE A 73 18.02 2.79 -4.08
CA ILE A 73 19.11 2.59 -3.12
C ILE A 73 20.15 3.70 -3.31
N ARG A 74 20.56 4.30 -2.21
CA ARG A 74 21.67 5.23 -2.14
C ARG A 74 22.52 4.93 -0.92
N SER A 75 23.82 4.75 -1.12
CA SER A 75 24.77 4.42 -0.05
C SER A 75 24.34 3.22 0.81
N GLY A 76 23.79 2.18 0.16
CA GLY A 76 23.33 0.95 0.81
C GLY A 76 22.02 1.06 1.57
N LYS A 77 21.30 2.17 1.44
CA LYS A 77 20.02 2.41 2.11
C LYS A 77 18.92 2.62 1.10
N TRP A 78 17.73 2.12 1.42
CA TRP A 78 16.53 2.37 0.64
C TRP A 78 15.92 3.75 0.93
N TYR A 79 15.45 4.40 -0.12
CA TYR A 79 14.70 5.65 -0.07
C TYR A 79 13.40 5.52 -0.85
N VAL A 80 12.35 6.08 -0.29
CA VAL A 80 11.01 6.09 -0.87
C VAL A 80 10.53 7.53 -1.01
N PRO A 81 10.26 8.00 -2.24
CA PRO A 81 9.59 9.28 -2.45
C PRO A 81 8.12 9.18 -2.06
N ILE A 82 7.69 10.06 -1.17
CA ILE A 82 6.29 10.23 -0.77
C ILE A 82 5.97 11.72 -0.81
N ASP A 83 5.00 12.12 -1.61
CA ASP A 83 4.60 13.52 -1.78
C ASP A 83 5.79 14.47 -2.08
N GLY A 84 6.74 14.00 -2.88
CA GLY A 84 7.93 14.76 -3.25
C GLY A 84 9.04 14.80 -2.20
N THR A 85 8.83 14.23 -1.03
CA THR A 85 9.84 14.08 0.02
C THR A 85 10.44 12.69 0.00
N HIS A 86 11.76 12.59 0.07
CA HIS A 86 12.48 11.32 0.05
C HIS A 86 12.70 10.83 1.49
N HIS A 87 12.13 9.70 1.81
CA HIS A 87 12.21 9.11 3.14
C HIS A 87 13.17 7.93 3.16
N GLU A 88 14.12 7.93 4.09
CA GLU A 88 15.00 6.80 4.33
C GLU A 88 14.26 5.66 5.02
N ILE A 89 14.43 4.46 4.52
CA ILE A 89 13.91 3.24 5.13
C ILE A 89 14.91 2.74 6.17
N ARG A 90 14.47 2.64 7.40
CA ARG A 90 15.28 2.07 8.48
C ARG A 90 15.29 0.54 8.42
N PRO A 91 16.35 -0.13 8.90
CA PRO A 91 16.44 -1.60 8.87
C PRO A 91 15.24 -2.32 9.49
N GLN A 92 14.63 -1.74 10.54
CA GLN A 92 13.45 -2.32 11.21
C GLN A 92 12.19 -2.34 10.34
N GLN A 93 12.13 -1.44 9.36
CA GLN A 93 10.99 -1.29 8.46
C GLN A 93 11.14 -2.13 7.19
N LEU A 94 12.36 -2.56 6.88
CA LEU A 94 12.68 -3.31 5.67
C LEU A 94 12.21 -4.75 5.81
N LEU A 95 11.23 -5.14 5.00
CA LEU A 95 10.73 -6.51 4.98
C LEU A 95 11.69 -7.40 4.19
N GLU A 96 11.91 -8.58 4.73
CA GLU A 96 12.71 -9.63 4.09
C GLU A 96 11.78 -10.67 3.46
N GLY A 97 12.29 -11.34 2.44
CA GLY A 97 11.57 -12.39 1.74
C GLY A 97 11.00 -11.95 0.39
N PRO A 98 10.39 -12.89 -0.33
CA PRO A 98 9.91 -12.62 -1.68
C PRO A 98 8.71 -11.67 -1.68
N ASN A 99 8.77 -10.69 -2.59
CA ASN A 99 7.65 -9.80 -2.87
C ASN A 99 7.05 -10.18 -4.23
N PRO A 100 5.86 -10.79 -4.26
CA PRO A 100 5.27 -11.31 -5.49
C PRO A 100 4.57 -10.24 -6.34
N THR A 101 4.50 -8.98 -5.86
CA THR A 101 3.70 -7.93 -6.50
C THR A 101 4.34 -7.35 -7.76
N GLY A 102 5.63 -7.53 -7.94
CA GLY A 102 6.37 -6.98 -9.08
C GLY A 102 6.77 -5.50 -8.94
N HIS A 103 6.48 -4.88 -7.80
CA HIS A 103 6.87 -3.50 -7.47
C HIS A 103 7.16 -3.37 -5.98
N ALA A 104 7.84 -2.30 -5.58
CA ALA A 104 8.03 -2.01 -4.17
C ALA A 104 6.72 -1.59 -3.52
N VAL A 105 6.56 -1.89 -2.23
CA VAL A 105 5.38 -1.55 -1.44
C VAL A 105 5.81 -0.89 -0.13
N VAL A 106 5.17 0.21 0.22
CA VAL A 106 5.38 0.92 1.49
C VAL A 106 4.08 1.03 2.28
N TRP A 107 4.14 0.78 3.57
CA TRP A 107 3.06 1.03 4.52
C TRP A 107 3.40 2.28 5.30
N TYR A 108 2.64 3.33 5.12
CA TYR A 108 2.87 4.62 5.80
C TYR A 108 1.57 5.32 6.13
N ASP A 109 1.65 6.22 7.10
CA ASP A 109 0.59 7.16 7.49
C ASP A 109 1.14 8.59 7.46
N GLY A 110 0.27 9.56 7.21
CA GLY A 110 0.64 10.96 7.11
C GLY A 110 0.85 11.44 5.68
N ALA A 111 1.40 12.64 5.53
CA ALA A 111 1.66 13.28 4.25
C ALA A 111 2.86 14.23 4.34
N GLY A 112 3.51 14.50 3.21
CA GLY A 112 4.63 15.44 3.09
C GLY A 112 5.77 15.10 4.04
N ASP A 113 6.13 16.07 4.89
CA ASP A 113 7.21 15.91 5.87
C ASP A 113 6.78 15.17 7.15
N HIS A 114 5.48 14.96 7.31
CA HIS A 114 4.88 14.28 8.47
C HIS A 114 4.42 12.87 8.12
N VAL A 115 5.32 12.08 7.57
CA VAL A 115 5.10 10.69 7.20
C VAL A 115 5.71 9.77 8.23
N THR A 116 4.95 8.79 8.69
CA THR A 116 5.44 7.67 9.48
C THR A 116 5.41 6.40 8.65
N ILE A 117 6.57 5.84 8.37
CA ILE A 117 6.71 4.57 7.65
C ILE A 117 6.78 3.44 8.66
N PHE A 118 5.97 2.42 8.44
CA PHE A 118 5.93 1.22 9.29
C PHE A 118 6.66 0.04 8.65
N CYS A 119 6.43 -0.19 7.37
CA CYS A 119 7.01 -1.30 6.62
C CYS A 119 7.35 -0.89 5.20
N PHE A 120 8.36 -1.53 4.64
CA PHE A 120 8.73 -1.40 3.23
C PHE A 120 9.17 -2.74 2.67
N ALA A 121 8.52 -3.17 1.60
CA ALA A 121 8.92 -4.35 0.84
C ALA A 121 9.59 -3.92 -0.46
N PRO A 122 10.89 -4.23 -0.66
CA PRO A 122 11.57 -3.93 -1.91
C PRO A 122 10.92 -4.63 -3.09
N GLY A 123 10.85 -3.94 -4.21
CA GLY A 123 10.50 -4.53 -5.49
C GLY A 123 11.74 -5.10 -6.20
N PRO A 124 11.55 -5.68 -7.38
CA PRO A 124 12.67 -6.10 -8.21
C PRO A 124 13.52 -4.89 -8.58
N LEU A 125 14.83 -5.07 -8.51
CA LEU A 125 15.80 -4.10 -8.99
C LEU A 125 15.95 -4.30 -10.51
N TYR A 126 15.71 -3.24 -11.25
CA TYR A 126 15.96 -3.21 -12.69
C TYR A 126 17.27 -2.47 -13.00
#